data_04d8cf9bbad3e602244477d3584a1c9a
#
_entry.id   04d8cf9bbad3e602244477d3584a1c9a
#
_cell.length_a   1.000
_cell.length_b   1.000
_cell.length_c   1.000
_cell.angle_alpha   90.00
_cell.angle_beta   90.00
_cell.angle_gamma   90.00
#
_symmetry.space_group_name_H-M   'P 1'
#
loop_
_entity.id
_entity.type
_entity.pdbx_description
1 polymer ?
#
loop_
_entity_poly.entity_id
_entity_poly.type
_entity_poly.pdbx_seq_one_letter_code
_entity_poly.pdbx_strand_id
1 'polypeptide(L)'
;MRNLHFKSILPLFAFLLLSFITVAKPNEHIVYDAIIVPGYPFTPNGKMSAIYKVRLYWAYHLYKTGRTKNIIVSGSAVHSPYVESKVYALYLVELGIDPKHIIIEQRAEHSLENVFYSMEIAKAKGFEKVAVVSDKAHSIMIKYLSKKFDHEISADFTPARWRFVIRKYWNKFDLNIDHYKAFEPDFIHIAERKTEEQRKLGTSGHLWKPSQDVCWTYATDLLH
;
A
#
# COMPACT_ATOMS: atom_id res chain seq x y z
N MET A 1 -58.58 49.38 37.71
CA MET A 1 -58.05 47.98 37.75
C MET A 1 -57.88 47.52 36.33
N ARG A 2 -56.64 47.45 35.79
CA ARG A 2 -56.33 47.05 34.41
C ARG A 2 -55.60 45.75 34.48
N ASN A 3 -56.23 44.63 34.05
CA ASN A 3 -55.61 43.32 33.92
C ASN A 3 -54.65 43.30 32.70
N LEU A 4 -53.36 43.16 32.94
CA LEU A 4 -52.38 42.86 31.90
C LEU A 4 -52.41 41.34 31.61
N HIS A 5 -52.83 40.98 30.39
CA HIS A 5 -52.67 39.62 29.90
C HIS A 5 -51.20 39.36 29.49
N PHE A 6 -50.54 38.51 30.28
CA PHE A 6 -49.25 37.94 29.96
C PHE A 6 -49.47 36.84 28.89
N LYS A 7 -49.32 37.19 27.62
CA LYS A 7 -49.38 36.18 26.54
C LYS A 7 -48.02 35.49 26.42
N SER A 8 -48.04 34.19 26.58
CA SER A 8 -46.90 33.26 26.55
C SER A 8 -46.07 33.36 25.28
N ILE A 9 -44.76 33.73 25.44
CA ILE A 9 -43.73 33.73 24.36
C ILE A 9 -42.91 32.42 24.36
N LEU A 10 -43.47 31.34 24.94
CA LEU A 10 -42.70 30.10 25.17
C LEU A 10 -42.64 29.06 24.04
N PRO A 11 -43.41 29.12 22.92
CA PRO A 11 -43.24 28.09 21.88
C PRO A 11 -42.23 28.45 20.76
N LEU A 12 -41.71 29.70 20.69
CA LEU A 12 -40.82 30.08 19.57
C LEU A 12 -39.37 29.72 19.79
N PHE A 13 -38.90 29.49 21.02
CA PHE A 13 -37.52 29.13 21.34
C PHE A 13 -37.26 27.61 21.22
N ALA A 14 -38.28 26.78 21.30
CA ALA A 14 -38.15 25.34 21.15
C ALA A 14 -37.92 24.88 19.69
N PHE A 15 -38.31 25.71 18.70
CA PHE A 15 -38.13 25.35 17.27
C PHE A 15 -36.77 25.71 16.70
N LEU A 16 -36.01 26.59 17.38
CA LEU A 16 -34.66 26.99 16.92
C LEU A 16 -33.52 26.05 17.39
N LEU A 17 -33.79 25.16 18.34
CA LEU A 17 -32.81 24.19 18.83
C LEU A 17 -32.79 22.86 18.09
N LEU A 18 -33.74 22.60 17.20
CA LEU A 18 -33.79 21.36 16.39
C LEU A 18 -33.04 21.45 15.06
N SER A 19 -32.45 22.61 14.72
CA SER A 19 -31.82 22.83 13.40
C SER A 19 -30.35 22.53 13.36
N PHE A 20 -29.71 22.04 14.43
CA PHE A 20 -28.26 21.76 14.48
C PHE A 20 -27.93 20.31 14.80
N ILE A 21 -28.81 19.36 14.51
CA ILE A 21 -28.36 18.00 14.34
C ILE A 21 -27.80 17.92 12.91
N THR A 22 -26.62 18.47 12.70
CA THR A 22 -25.77 18.03 11.61
C THR A 22 -25.47 16.57 11.89
N VAL A 23 -26.24 15.69 11.27
CA VAL A 23 -25.85 14.28 11.10
C VAL A 23 -24.48 14.35 10.44
N ALA A 24 -23.42 14.15 11.24
CA ALA A 24 -22.08 13.98 10.70
C ALA A 24 -22.21 12.88 9.65
N LYS A 25 -22.03 13.21 8.36
CA LYS A 25 -21.99 12.21 7.30
C LYS A 25 -21.03 11.13 7.80
N PRO A 26 -21.44 9.85 7.81
CA PRO A 26 -20.51 8.79 8.13
C PRO A 26 -19.30 9.03 7.23
N ASN A 27 -18.12 9.05 7.82
CA ASN A 27 -16.86 9.28 7.11
C ASN A 27 -16.82 8.17 6.07
N GLU A 28 -17.24 8.45 4.84
CA GLU A 28 -17.21 7.48 3.74
C GLU A 28 -15.75 7.14 3.51
N HIS A 29 -15.35 6.06 4.15
CA HIS A 29 -14.00 5.55 3.98
C HIS A 29 -13.88 5.06 2.55
N ILE A 30 -13.03 5.73 1.77
CA ILE A 30 -12.69 5.28 0.43
C ILE A 30 -12.28 3.80 0.52
N VAL A 31 -12.95 2.95 -0.25
CA VAL A 31 -12.60 1.54 -0.42
C VAL A 31 -11.88 1.42 -1.75
N TYR A 32 -10.65 0.92 -1.70
CA TYR A 32 -9.84 0.66 -2.88
C TYR A 32 -10.08 -0.75 -3.41
N ASP A 33 -10.09 -0.91 -4.73
CA ASP A 33 -10.10 -2.23 -5.36
C ASP A 33 -8.80 -2.97 -5.07
N ALA A 34 -7.67 -2.23 -5.10
CA ALA A 34 -6.38 -2.73 -4.68
C ALA A 34 -5.51 -1.64 -4.04
N ILE A 35 -4.58 -2.05 -3.19
CA ILE A 35 -3.46 -1.24 -2.75
C ILE A 35 -2.16 -1.81 -3.30
N ILE A 36 -1.24 -0.93 -3.69
CA ILE A 36 0.12 -1.27 -4.14
C ILE A 36 1.07 -1.08 -2.96
N VAL A 37 1.81 -2.12 -2.62
CA VAL A 37 2.85 -2.09 -1.57
C VAL A 37 4.21 -2.26 -2.24
N PRO A 38 4.94 -1.16 -2.49
CA PRO A 38 6.28 -1.22 -3.06
C PRO A 38 7.23 -1.98 -2.15
N GLY A 39 8.13 -2.75 -2.75
CA GLY A 39 9.15 -3.51 -2.07
C GLY A 39 10.07 -2.70 -1.18
N TYR A 40 10.75 -3.39 -0.32
CA TYR A 40 11.83 -2.89 0.51
C TYR A 40 12.80 -4.04 0.77
N PRO A 41 14.11 -3.83 0.69
CA PRO A 41 15.11 -4.89 0.83
C PRO A 41 14.90 -5.73 2.09
N PHE A 42 14.79 -7.03 1.89
CA PHE A 42 14.77 -7.99 2.99
C PHE A 42 16.21 -8.31 3.39
N THR A 43 16.51 -8.31 4.68
CA THR A 43 17.89 -8.51 5.13
C THR A 43 18.32 -9.95 4.94
N PRO A 44 19.61 -10.22 4.59
CA PRO A 44 20.10 -11.58 4.38
C PRO A 44 19.97 -12.50 5.61
N ASN A 45 19.87 -11.93 6.81
CA ASN A 45 19.67 -12.67 8.06
C ASN A 45 18.18 -12.94 8.40
N GLY A 46 17.27 -12.73 7.45
CA GLY A 46 15.85 -13.02 7.61
C GLY A 46 15.07 -12.04 8.50
N LYS A 47 15.67 -10.91 8.92
CA LYS A 47 14.99 -9.95 9.79
C LYS A 47 14.32 -8.83 9.03
N MET A 48 13.07 -8.55 9.40
CA MET A 48 12.34 -7.39 8.88
C MET A 48 12.89 -6.08 9.47
N SER A 49 13.24 -5.13 8.61
CA SER A 49 13.52 -3.76 9.04
C SER A 49 12.26 -3.06 9.59
N ALA A 50 12.46 -1.96 10.33
CA ALA A 50 11.35 -1.18 10.85
C ALA A 50 10.46 -0.60 9.73
N ILE A 51 11.06 -0.16 8.62
CA ILE A 51 10.33 0.34 7.45
C ILE A 51 9.49 -0.77 6.82
N TYR A 52 10.07 -1.96 6.68
CA TYR A 52 9.37 -3.14 6.16
C TYR A 52 8.12 -3.45 7.01
N LYS A 53 8.29 -3.58 8.35
CA LYS A 53 7.18 -3.83 9.28
C LYS A 53 6.08 -2.78 9.18
N VAL A 54 6.44 -1.51 9.07
CA VAL A 54 5.44 -0.42 9.00
C VAL A 54 4.61 -0.50 7.73
N ARG A 55 5.21 -0.75 6.56
CA ARG A 55 4.48 -0.95 5.31
C ARG A 55 3.58 -2.18 5.38
N LEU A 56 4.12 -3.32 5.86
CA LEU A 56 3.41 -4.58 6.00
C LEU A 56 2.16 -4.42 6.88
N TYR A 57 2.34 -3.91 8.10
CA TYR A 57 1.22 -3.78 9.03
C TYR A 57 0.21 -2.71 8.65
N TRP A 58 0.62 -1.70 7.88
CA TRP A 58 -0.32 -0.72 7.35
C TRP A 58 -1.17 -1.32 6.23
N ALA A 59 -0.58 -2.09 5.31
CA ALA A 59 -1.32 -2.85 4.30
C ALA A 59 -2.30 -3.84 4.95
N TYR A 60 -1.83 -4.62 5.91
CA TYR A 60 -2.67 -5.50 6.71
C TYR A 60 -3.84 -4.76 7.37
N HIS A 61 -3.59 -3.59 7.97
CA HIS A 61 -4.64 -2.78 8.60
C HIS A 61 -5.70 -2.35 7.59
N LEU A 62 -5.32 -1.85 6.44
CA LEU A 62 -6.25 -1.41 5.40
C LEU A 62 -7.12 -2.58 4.91
N TYR A 63 -6.53 -3.76 4.71
CA TYR A 63 -7.28 -4.95 4.32
C TYR A 63 -8.25 -5.40 5.42
N LYS A 64 -7.79 -5.58 6.65
CA LYS A 64 -8.62 -6.05 7.79
C LYS A 64 -9.73 -5.08 8.19
N THR A 65 -9.63 -3.82 7.81
CA THR A 65 -10.67 -2.80 8.05
C THR A 65 -11.56 -2.55 6.83
N GLY A 66 -11.45 -3.39 5.79
CA GLY A 66 -12.27 -3.29 4.58
C GLY A 66 -11.97 -2.06 3.71
N ARG A 67 -10.79 -1.42 3.91
CA ARG A 67 -10.35 -0.26 3.11
C ARG A 67 -9.76 -0.65 1.77
N THR A 68 -9.49 -1.91 1.56
CA THR A 68 -9.07 -2.49 0.28
C THR A 68 -9.57 -3.91 0.15
N LYS A 69 -9.78 -4.37 -1.09
CA LYS A 69 -10.18 -5.74 -1.41
C LYS A 69 -8.97 -6.61 -1.76
N ASN A 70 -7.97 -6.03 -2.41
CA ASN A 70 -6.78 -6.73 -2.89
C ASN A 70 -5.50 -5.98 -2.49
N ILE A 71 -4.39 -6.71 -2.46
CA ILE A 71 -3.06 -6.17 -2.21
C ILE A 71 -2.13 -6.61 -3.34
N ILE A 72 -1.54 -5.65 -4.05
CA ILE A 72 -0.47 -5.90 -5.01
C ILE A 72 0.84 -5.62 -4.30
N VAL A 73 1.64 -6.65 -4.05
CA VAL A 73 2.99 -6.52 -3.52
C VAL A 73 3.98 -6.53 -4.68
N SER A 74 4.94 -5.62 -4.70
CA SER A 74 5.82 -5.40 -5.85
C SER A 74 7.28 -5.33 -5.44
N GLY A 75 8.15 -5.88 -6.26
CA GLY A 75 9.60 -5.84 -6.14
C GLY A 75 10.28 -7.18 -6.37
N SER A 76 11.37 -7.16 -7.12
CA SER A 76 12.23 -8.32 -7.42
C SER A 76 13.30 -8.54 -6.35
N ALA A 77 14.22 -9.46 -6.59
CA ALA A 77 15.47 -9.61 -5.85
C ALA A 77 16.48 -8.55 -6.33
N VAL A 78 16.66 -7.47 -5.57
CA VAL A 78 17.47 -6.30 -5.97
C VAL A 78 18.77 -6.18 -5.17
N HIS A 79 18.65 -6.10 -3.85
CA HIS A 79 19.76 -5.89 -2.93
C HIS A 79 20.07 -7.11 -2.04
N SER A 80 19.27 -8.14 -2.15
CA SER A 80 19.42 -9.41 -1.45
C SER A 80 18.84 -10.53 -2.32
N PRO A 81 19.18 -11.80 -2.07
CA PRO A 81 18.68 -12.92 -2.87
C PRO A 81 17.19 -13.25 -2.61
N TYR A 82 16.47 -12.37 -1.97
CA TYR A 82 15.06 -12.56 -1.68
C TYR A 82 14.21 -11.66 -2.55
N VAL A 83 13.25 -12.24 -3.28
CA VAL A 83 12.24 -11.50 -4.04
C VAL A 83 11.33 -10.76 -3.06
N GLU A 84 11.46 -9.42 -3.03
CA GLU A 84 10.83 -8.57 -2.02
C GLU A 84 9.31 -8.76 -1.97
N SER A 85 8.66 -8.84 -3.13
CA SER A 85 7.21 -9.07 -3.24
C SER A 85 6.78 -10.43 -2.68
N LYS A 86 7.55 -11.50 -2.92
CA LYS A 86 7.26 -12.83 -2.39
C LYS A 86 7.37 -12.85 -0.86
N VAL A 87 8.39 -12.19 -0.30
CA VAL A 87 8.53 -12.07 1.17
C VAL A 87 7.35 -11.32 1.77
N TYR A 88 6.88 -10.21 1.14
CA TYR A 88 5.67 -9.53 1.60
C TYR A 88 4.45 -10.44 1.55
N ALA A 89 4.29 -11.20 0.47
CA ALA A 89 3.16 -12.11 0.31
C ALA A 89 3.14 -13.18 1.41
N LEU A 90 4.28 -13.81 1.71
CA LEU A 90 4.39 -14.80 2.78
C LEU A 90 3.98 -14.22 4.15
N TYR A 91 4.46 -13.02 4.50
CA TYR A 91 4.06 -12.37 5.75
C TYR A 91 2.58 -11.98 5.79
N LEU A 92 2.00 -11.54 4.67
CA LEU A 92 0.58 -11.20 4.61
C LEU A 92 -0.31 -12.43 4.77
N VAL A 93 0.10 -13.57 4.20
CA VAL A 93 -0.58 -14.87 4.39
C VAL A 93 -0.47 -15.30 5.85
N GLU A 94 0.70 -15.22 6.48
CA GLU A 94 0.91 -15.55 7.89
C GLU A 94 0.07 -14.64 8.81
N LEU A 95 -0.18 -13.39 8.41
CA LEU A 95 -1.11 -12.48 9.08
C LEU A 95 -2.60 -12.85 8.88
N GLY A 96 -2.92 -13.89 8.10
CA GLY A 96 -4.27 -14.36 7.84
C GLY A 96 -5.02 -13.54 6.78
N ILE A 97 -4.31 -13.02 5.77
CA ILE A 97 -4.92 -12.50 4.54
C ILE A 97 -5.08 -13.67 3.58
N ASP A 98 -6.25 -13.76 2.96
CA ASP A 98 -6.53 -14.79 1.96
C ASP A 98 -5.55 -14.65 0.78
N PRO A 99 -4.75 -15.71 0.46
CA PRO A 99 -3.72 -15.63 -0.58
C PRO A 99 -4.25 -15.27 -1.96
N LYS A 100 -5.54 -15.53 -2.26
CA LYS A 100 -6.17 -15.11 -3.52
C LYS A 100 -6.34 -13.59 -3.66
N HIS A 101 -6.25 -12.83 -2.57
CA HIS A 101 -6.30 -11.37 -2.56
C HIS A 101 -4.92 -10.72 -2.57
N ILE A 102 -3.86 -11.52 -2.62
CA ILE A 102 -2.47 -11.05 -2.66
C ILE A 102 -1.92 -11.34 -4.06
N ILE A 103 -1.61 -10.29 -4.79
CA ILE A 103 -1.09 -10.33 -6.16
C ILE A 103 0.39 -9.97 -6.10
N ILE A 104 1.25 -10.76 -6.73
CA ILE A 104 2.69 -10.63 -6.68
C ILE A 104 3.20 -10.09 -8.01
N GLU A 105 3.83 -8.93 -7.99
CA GLU A 105 4.61 -8.34 -9.06
C GLU A 105 6.10 -8.48 -8.70
N GLN A 106 6.89 -9.16 -9.52
CA GLN A 106 8.28 -9.52 -9.19
C GLN A 106 9.33 -9.05 -10.20
N ARG A 107 8.98 -8.08 -11.07
CA ARG A 107 9.91 -7.53 -12.09
C ARG A 107 10.56 -6.24 -11.64
N ALA A 108 9.87 -5.46 -10.81
CA ALA A 108 10.30 -4.14 -10.42
C ALA A 108 11.63 -4.16 -9.65
N GLU A 109 12.57 -3.32 -10.07
CA GLU A 109 13.88 -3.14 -9.44
C GLU A 109 14.06 -1.72 -8.87
N HIS A 110 13.16 -0.80 -9.21
CA HIS A 110 13.19 0.59 -8.80
C HIS A 110 11.83 1.08 -8.28
N SER A 111 11.85 2.15 -7.49
CA SER A 111 10.66 2.66 -6.82
C SER A 111 9.51 3.04 -7.76
N LEU A 112 9.80 3.65 -8.91
CA LEU A 112 8.78 3.98 -9.92
C LEU A 112 8.27 2.73 -10.64
N GLU A 113 9.15 1.77 -10.92
CA GLU A 113 8.77 0.50 -11.55
C GLU A 113 7.80 -0.29 -10.67
N ASN A 114 7.99 -0.29 -9.35
CA ASN A 114 7.02 -0.90 -8.42
C ASN A 114 5.60 -0.37 -8.65
N VAL A 115 5.45 0.92 -8.88
CA VAL A 115 4.15 1.53 -9.10
C VAL A 115 3.65 1.23 -10.51
N PHE A 116 4.49 1.39 -11.54
CA PHE A 116 4.07 1.23 -12.92
C PHE A 116 3.65 -0.19 -13.25
N TYR A 117 4.46 -1.20 -12.92
CA TYR A 117 4.09 -2.60 -13.15
C TYR A 117 2.86 -3.01 -12.35
N SER A 118 2.71 -2.51 -11.12
CA SER A 118 1.50 -2.75 -10.33
C SER A 118 0.27 -2.08 -10.92
N MET A 119 0.40 -0.88 -11.51
CA MET A 119 -0.70 -0.22 -12.20
C MET A 119 -1.11 -0.94 -13.48
N GLU A 120 -0.14 -1.52 -14.22
CA GLU A 120 -0.46 -2.40 -15.37
C GLU A 120 -1.32 -3.59 -14.94
N ILE A 121 -0.94 -4.26 -13.83
CA ILE A 121 -1.70 -5.35 -13.26
C ILE A 121 -3.10 -4.89 -12.83
N ALA A 122 -3.18 -3.76 -12.14
CA ALA A 122 -4.46 -3.19 -11.71
C ALA A 122 -5.39 -2.92 -12.89
N LYS A 123 -4.86 -2.33 -13.97
CA LYS A 123 -5.58 -2.08 -15.21
C LYS A 123 -6.04 -3.38 -15.88
N ALA A 124 -5.17 -4.38 -15.99
CA ALA A 124 -5.50 -5.68 -16.58
C ALA A 124 -6.59 -6.42 -15.78
N LYS A 125 -6.70 -6.14 -14.48
CA LYS A 125 -7.74 -6.69 -13.58
C LYS A 125 -9.02 -5.85 -13.51
N GLY A 126 -9.08 -4.71 -14.20
CA GLY A 126 -10.21 -3.80 -14.13
C GLY A 126 -10.36 -3.09 -12.78
N PHE A 127 -9.26 -2.90 -12.04
CA PHE A 127 -9.26 -2.14 -10.80
C PHE A 127 -9.23 -0.65 -11.10
N GLU A 128 -10.25 0.09 -10.64
CA GLU A 128 -10.39 1.52 -10.91
C GLU A 128 -9.82 2.37 -9.77
N LYS A 129 -10.08 1.97 -8.52
CA LYS A 129 -9.63 2.70 -7.33
C LYS A 129 -8.41 2.02 -6.72
N VAL A 130 -7.25 2.61 -6.96
CA VAL A 130 -5.96 2.06 -6.51
C VAL A 130 -5.24 3.07 -5.63
N ALA A 131 -4.54 2.60 -4.59
CA ALA A 131 -3.69 3.45 -3.77
C ALA A 131 -2.29 2.87 -3.57
N VAL A 132 -1.28 3.71 -3.58
CA VAL A 132 0.09 3.37 -3.19
C VAL A 132 0.23 3.46 -1.68
N VAL A 133 0.66 2.38 -1.06
CA VAL A 133 0.84 2.22 0.39
C VAL A 133 2.32 2.03 0.69
N SER A 134 2.94 3.07 1.25
CA SER A 134 4.36 3.04 1.63
C SER A 134 4.59 3.89 2.89
N ASP A 135 5.82 3.96 3.38
CA ASP A 135 6.16 4.96 4.38
C ASP A 135 6.10 6.38 3.79
N LYS A 136 6.03 7.39 4.68
CA LYS A 136 5.84 8.78 4.25
C LYS A 136 6.97 9.30 3.37
N ALA A 137 8.22 8.99 3.71
CA ALA A 137 9.39 9.48 2.97
C ALA A 137 9.42 8.89 1.55
N HIS A 138 9.20 7.58 1.43
CA HIS A 138 9.13 6.90 0.14
C HIS A 138 7.95 7.38 -0.72
N SER A 139 6.79 7.61 -0.12
CA SER A 139 5.63 8.18 -0.84
C SER A 139 5.92 9.57 -1.42
N ILE A 140 6.62 10.42 -0.65
CA ILE A 140 7.05 11.74 -1.12
C ILE A 140 8.07 11.60 -2.26
N MET A 141 9.04 10.70 -2.12
CA MET A 141 10.05 10.45 -3.15
C MET A 141 9.42 9.96 -4.46
N ILE A 142 8.49 9.00 -4.42
CA ILE A 142 7.79 8.51 -5.62
C ILE A 142 7.07 9.67 -6.32
N LYS A 143 6.31 10.48 -5.58
CA LYS A 143 5.61 11.66 -6.13
C LYS A 143 6.57 12.68 -6.74
N TYR A 144 7.69 12.93 -6.07
CA TYR A 144 8.71 13.84 -6.58
C TYR A 144 9.32 13.32 -7.89
N LEU A 145 9.72 12.05 -7.91
CA LEU A 145 10.34 11.43 -9.09
C LEU A 145 9.36 11.37 -10.27
N SER A 146 8.10 10.97 -10.02
CA SER A 146 7.09 10.94 -11.07
C SER A 146 6.89 12.33 -11.70
N LYS A 147 6.76 13.37 -10.89
CA LYS A 147 6.63 14.75 -11.38
C LYS A 147 7.90 15.23 -12.09
N LYS A 148 9.08 14.93 -11.55
CA LYS A 148 10.36 15.36 -12.12
C LYS A 148 10.62 14.78 -13.49
N PHE A 149 10.18 13.56 -13.74
CA PHE A 149 10.40 12.82 -14.98
C PHE A 149 9.15 12.70 -15.85
N ASP A 150 8.14 13.53 -15.58
CA ASP A 150 6.88 13.63 -16.35
C ASP A 150 6.12 12.29 -16.47
N HIS A 151 6.07 11.55 -15.37
CA HIS A 151 5.30 10.32 -15.27
C HIS A 151 3.99 10.57 -14.52
N GLU A 152 2.86 10.24 -15.11
CA GLU A 152 1.57 10.28 -14.45
C GLU A 152 1.32 9.00 -13.64
N ILE A 153 0.94 9.17 -12.38
CA ILE A 153 0.52 8.08 -11.51
C ILE A 153 -0.96 8.27 -11.15
N SER A 154 -1.82 7.49 -11.79
CA SER A 154 -3.28 7.50 -11.55
C SER A 154 -3.65 6.66 -10.33
N ALA A 155 -3.00 6.89 -9.19
CA ALA A 155 -3.29 6.23 -7.93
C ALA A 155 -3.24 7.21 -6.75
N ASP A 156 -4.08 6.97 -5.76
CA ASP A 156 -4.00 7.67 -4.49
C ASP A 156 -2.74 7.27 -3.72
N PHE A 157 -2.37 8.09 -2.73
CA PHE A 157 -1.29 7.74 -1.81
C PHE A 157 -1.80 7.68 -0.38
N THR A 158 -1.61 6.55 0.26
CA THR A 158 -2.02 6.29 1.64
C THR A 158 -0.78 5.98 2.50
N PRO A 159 0.00 7.01 2.90
CA PRO A 159 1.21 6.80 3.67
C PRO A 159 0.95 6.12 5.01
N ALA A 160 1.82 5.19 5.38
CA ALA A 160 1.71 4.44 6.61
C ALA A 160 1.79 5.35 7.84
N ARG A 161 0.88 5.15 8.77
CA ARG A 161 0.77 5.90 10.02
C ARG A 161 1.65 5.26 11.10
N TRP A 162 2.92 5.61 11.15
CA TRP A 162 3.94 5.02 12.02
C TRP A 162 3.50 4.85 13.48
N ARG A 163 3.09 5.94 14.15
CA ARG A 163 2.67 5.91 15.55
C ARG A 163 1.50 4.95 15.78
N PHE A 164 0.57 4.89 14.83
CA PHE A 164 -0.56 3.98 14.90
C PHE A 164 -0.11 2.53 14.74
N VAL A 165 0.74 2.23 13.74
CA VAL A 165 1.26 0.89 13.48
C VAL A 165 2.06 0.38 14.68
N ILE A 166 2.99 1.20 15.21
CA ILE A 166 3.79 0.82 16.38
C ILE A 166 2.89 0.50 17.57
N ARG A 167 1.95 1.37 17.89
CA ARG A 167 1.06 1.17 19.05
C ARG A 167 0.17 -0.05 18.91
N LYS A 168 -0.31 -0.36 17.70
CA LYS A 168 -1.33 -1.38 17.47
C LYS A 168 -0.78 -2.76 17.11
N TYR A 169 0.35 -2.81 16.39
CA TYR A 169 0.78 -4.05 15.73
C TYR A 169 2.21 -4.49 16.02
N TRP A 170 3.10 -3.60 16.51
CA TRP A 170 4.54 -3.84 16.53
C TRP A 170 4.99 -5.14 17.21
N ASN A 171 4.40 -5.44 18.35
CA ASN A 171 4.69 -6.63 19.14
C ASN A 171 3.48 -7.57 19.23
N LYS A 172 2.52 -7.42 18.31
CA LYS A 172 1.27 -8.18 18.39
C LYS A 172 1.40 -9.58 17.79
N PHE A 173 2.27 -9.74 16.80
CA PHE A 173 2.40 -10.97 16.03
C PHE A 173 3.82 -11.51 16.14
N ASP A 174 3.90 -12.79 16.40
CA ASP A 174 5.12 -13.58 16.24
C ASP A 174 5.03 -14.25 14.87
N LEU A 175 5.67 -13.62 13.87
CA LEU A 175 5.57 -14.04 12.47
C LEU A 175 6.78 -14.90 12.12
N ASN A 176 6.50 -16.12 11.74
CA ASN A 176 7.51 -17.06 11.25
C ASN A 176 7.14 -17.54 9.85
N ILE A 177 7.96 -17.17 8.87
CA ILE A 177 7.76 -17.57 7.47
C ILE A 177 8.93 -18.40 6.97
N ASP A 178 8.65 -19.29 6.06
CA ASP A 178 9.69 -19.93 5.26
C ASP A 178 10.15 -18.97 4.16
N HIS A 179 11.14 -18.13 4.47
CA HIS A 179 11.67 -17.12 3.53
C HIS A 179 12.42 -17.74 2.35
N TYR A 180 12.82 -19.03 2.42
CA TYR A 180 13.43 -19.72 1.28
C TYR A 180 12.47 -19.87 0.10
N LYS A 181 11.15 -19.83 0.32
CA LYS A 181 10.15 -19.76 -0.76
C LYS A 181 10.25 -18.46 -1.60
N ALA A 182 10.92 -17.44 -1.08
CA ALA A 182 11.18 -16.19 -1.79
C ALA A 182 12.64 -16.07 -2.28
N PHE A 183 13.46 -17.11 -2.10
CA PHE A 183 14.85 -17.11 -2.48
C PHE A 183 15.03 -17.24 -3.99
N GLU A 184 15.94 -16.41 -4.55
CA GLU A 184 16.35 -16.42 -5.96
C GLU A 184 17.74 -17.03 -6.07
N PRO A 185 17.88 -18.29 -6.52
CA PRO A 185 19.16 -19.00 -6.53
C PRO A 185 20.21 -18.36 -7.46
N ASP A 186 19.74 -17.77 -8.56
CA ASP A 186 20.62 -17.12 -9.55
C ASP A 186 20.77 -15.62 -9.30
N PHE A 187 20.60 -15.20 -8.05
CA PHE A 187 20.67 -13.80 -7.67
C PHE A 187 22.04 -13.19 -7.96
N ILE A 188 22.02 -12.06 -8.69
CA ILE A 188 23.17 -11.17 -8.87
C ILE A 188 22.76 -9.78 -8.37
N HIS A 189 23.55 -9.20 -7.48
CA HIS A 189 23.25 -7.87 -6.93
C HIS A 189 23.15 -6.82 -8.04
N ILE A 190 22.19 -5.90 -7.94
CA ILE A 190 21.92 -4.90 -8.99
C ILE A 190 23.14 -4.07 -9.38
N ALA A 191 24.06 -3.82 -8.45
CA ALA A 191 25.30 -3.10 -8.73
C ALA A 191 26.29 -3.89 -9.60
N GLU A 192 26.19 -5.22 -9.67
CA GLU A 192 27.03 -6.08 -10.47
C GLU A 192 26.44 -6.32 -11.87
N ARG A 193 25.09 -6.38 -11.98
CA ARG A 193 24.40 -6.65 -13.26
C ARG A 193 23.98 -5.40 -14.03
N LYS A 194 24.03 -4.20 -13.40
CA LYS A 194 23.69 -2.92 -14.05
C LYS A 194 24.77 -1.86 -13.81
N THR A 195 25.09 -1.12 -14.86
CA THR A 195 25.94 0.06 -14.73
C THR A 195 25.27 1.15 -13.89
N GLU A 196 26.05 2.11 -13.40
CA GLU A 196 25.50 3.25 -12.65
C GLU A 196 24.50 4.06 -13.48
N GLU A 197 24.78 4.24 -14.78
CA GLU A 197 23.88 4.92 -15.70
C GLU A 197 22.54 4.17 -15.85
N GLN A 198 22.58 2.85 -16.04
CA GLN A 198 21.36 2.02 -16.08
C GLN A 198 20.55 2.12 -14.80
N ARG A 199 21.20 2.14 -13.62
CA ARG A 199 20.50 2.32 -12.35
C ARG A 199 19.84 3.70 -12.23
N LYS A 200 20.53 4.76 -12.71
CA LYS A 200 19.94 6.13 -12.76
C LYS A 200 18.73 6.18 -13.69
N LEU A 201 18.80 5.56 -14.87
CA LEU A 201 17.67 5.45 -15.79
C LEU A 201 16.49 4.67 -15.19
N GLY A 202 16.76 3.57 -14.48
CA GLY A 202 15.73 2.82 -13.77
C GLY A 202 15.08 3.65 -12.65
N THR A 203 15.89 4.34 -11.84
CA THR A 203 15.39 5.23 -10.77
C THR A 203 14.50 6.35 -11.31
N SER A 204 14.79 6.88 -12.50
CA SER A 204 13.99 7.89 -13.15
C SER A 204 12.75 7.34 -13.90
N GLY A 205 12.58 6.02 -13.93
CA GLY A 205 11.49 5.36 -14.64
C GLY A 205 11.67 5.25 -16.17
N HIS A 206 12.79 5.70 -16.72
CA HIS A 206 13.03 5.66 -18.18
C HIS A 206 13.27 4.24 -18.72
N LEU A 207 13.59 3.27 -17.87
CA LEU A 207 13.72 1.87 -18.28
C LEU A 207 12.37 1.14 -18.31
N TRP A 208 11.37 1.70 -17.65
CA TRP A 208 10.03 1.12 -17.71
C TRP A 208 9.44 1.26 -19.11
N LYS A 209 8.86 0.17 -19.58
CA LYS A 209 8.09 0.13 -20.81
C LYS A 209 6.78 -0.59 -20.53
N PRO A 210 5.65 -0.07 -21.02
CA PRO A 210 4.39 -0.80 -20.96
C PRO A 210 4.57 -2.21 -21.55
N SER A 211 4.13 -3.22 -20.83
CA SER A 211 4.22 -4.60 -21.26
C SER A 211 2.96 -4.98 -22.04
N GLN A 212 3.12 -5.67 -23.18
CA GLN A 212 1.98 -6.30 -23.85
C GLN A 212 1.52 -7.54 -23.06
N ASP A 213 2.46 -8.22 -22.40
CA ASP A 213 2.18 -9.39 -21.55
C ASP A 213 2.36 -9.01 -20.08
N VAL A 214 1.27 -8.54 -19.48
CA VAL A 214 1.26 -8.21 -18.04
C VAL A 214 1.34 -9.49 -17.23
N CYS A 215 2.44 -9.70 -16.51
CA CYS A 215 2.70 -10.93 -15.77
C CYS A 215 2.56 -10.69 -14.26
N TRP A 216 1.83 -11.55 -13.60
CA TRP A 216 1.74 -11.62 -12.14
C TRP A 216 1.45 -13.05 -11.69
N THR A 217 1.65 -13.33 -10.40
CA THR A 217 1.20 -14.56 -9.74
C THR A 217 0.37 -14.22 -8.51
N TYR A 218 -0.33 -15.19 -7.96
CA TYR A 218 -1.00 -15.04 -6.67
C TYR A 218 -0.16 -15.66 -5.55
N ALA A 219 -0.40 -15.24 -4.31
CA ALA A 219 0.25 -15.86 -3.17
C ALA A 219 -0.15 -17.34 -2.98
N THR A 220 -1.26 -17.79 -3.56
CA THR A 220 -1.61 -19.21 -3.66
C THR A 220 -0.50 -20.04 -4.29
N ASP A 221 0.16 -19.50 -5.32
CA ASP A 221 1.19 -20.20 -6.09
C ASP A 221 2.51 -20.36 -5.31
N LEU A 222 2.68 -19.57 -4.24
CA LEU A 222 3.82 -19.66 -3.32
C LEU A 222 3.66 -20.71 -2.24
N LEU A 223 2.43 -21.17 -1.99
CA LEU A 223 2.14 -22.05 -0.86
C LEU A 223 2.31 -23.53 -1.22
N HIS A 224 2.34 -23.82 -2.51
CA HIS A 224 2.56 -25.16 -3.08
C HIS A 224 4.01 -25.30 -3.54
#